data_7c447d0aecd21a48fba9688eebcf185f
#
_entry.id   7c447d0aecd21a48fba9688eebcf185f
#
_cell.length_a   1.000
_cell.length_b   1.000
_cell.length_c   1.000
_cell.angle_alpha   90.00
_cell.angle_beta   90.00
_cell.angle_gamma   90.00
#
_symmetry.space_group_name_H-M   'P 1'
#
loop_
_entity.id
_entity.type
_entity.pdbx_description
1 polymer ?
#
loop_
_entity_poly.entity_id
_entity_poly.type
_entity_poly.pdbx_seq_one_letter_code
_entity_poly.pdbx_strand_id
1 'polypeptide(L)'
;MAQLPGVTEPTADAERRGQGRPARTRLPSTIWLFGLASLLNDASSEAAFPILGPFLATMGAPMQFVGLALGAAETVAVAVKILVGRWSDRLRRRPLVIAGYLVATVGRAILAVATHPWHVLGARSLDRVGKAIRSGPRDAMLSDSAGPANRGRAFGFTQALDHVGAAIGPLVASVCLAEGVSFRATFALGAGLGILAPLLLGLRLPEVPRVSAGSPATSARNDADPTDAPPARAPLIAYLFAVGLFAFANSSDAFILIRAGQLGWAPATLPLLWLGHHVVKAVTTAVGGAVSDRIPRWILIFGGWLAYGGTYWGFSLATHRFHIAALLGIYALYHGFAEGPERAFISDIVGSRRRGAAFGLYHGVVGAAALPAGLLMGRVWDRHGPGAAFRVEAVLAIAAALLLGALALGGPLRGGGRAPAMRAKLS
;
A
#
# COMPACT_ATOMS: atom_id res chain seq x y z
N MET A 1 -10.36 19.42 75.82
CA MET A 1 -10.96 19.04 74.50
C MET A 1 -10.52 20.04 73.45
N ALA A 2 -9.49 19.76 72.73
CA ALA A 2 -8.98 20.61 71.65
C ALA A 2 -9.34 19.94 70.30
N GLN A 3 -10.09 20.65 69.43
CA GLN A 3 -10.47 20.19 68.10
C GLN A 3 -9.27 20.39 67.16
N LEU A 4 -8.89 19.34 66.44
CA LEU A 4 -7.93 19.35 65.35
C LEU A 4 -8.55 19.99 64.10
N PRO A 5 -7.80 20.78 63.29
CA PRO A 5 -8.32 21.39 62.08
C PRO A 5 -8.44 20.35 60.96
N GLY A 6 -9.56 20.42 60.20
CA GLY A 6 -9.91 19.52 59.15
C GLY A 6 -8.94 19.57 57.96
N VAL A 7 -8.55 18.39 57.51
CA VAL A 7 -7.86 18.14 56.22
C VAL A 7 -8.91 18.30 55.14
N THR A 8 -8.82 19.36 54.34
CA THR A 8 -9.63 19.50 53.12
C THR A 8 -9.09 18.57 52.03
N GLU A 9 -9.89 17.58 51.63
CA GLU A 9 -9.61 16.75 50.44
C GLU A 9 -9.50 17.67 49.22
N PRO A 10 -8.49 17.46 48.35
CA PRO A 10 -8.39 18.19 47.09
C PRO A 10 -9.55 17.80 46.18
N THR A 11 -10.31 18.81 45.74
CA THR A 11 -11.45 18.63 44.86
C THR A 11 -11.02 18.02 43.49
N ALA A 12 -11.78 17.06 42.98
CA ALA A 12 -11.55 16.35 41.71
C ALA A 12 -11.35 17.26 40.47
N ASP A 13 -11.66 18.56 40.60
CA ASP A 13 -11.42 19.57 39.58
C ASP A 13 -9.95 20.06 39.52
N ALA A 14 -9.19 19.94 40.60
CA ALA A 14 -7.77 20.29 40.62
C ALA A 14 -6.91 19.24 39.87
N GLU A 15 -7.28 17.95 39.96
CA GLU A 15 -6.62 16.88 39.24
C GLU A 15 -6.89 16.90 37.73
N ARG A 16 -8.06 17.39 37.29
CA ARG A 16 -8.39 17.54 35.87
C ARG A 16 -7.65 18.71 35.19
N ARG A 17 -7.24 19.72 35.90
CA ARG A 17 -6.48 20.86 35.37
C ARG A 17 -4.98 20.59 35.21
N GLY A 18 -4.45 19.52 35.81
CA GLY A 18 -3.04 19.12 35.72
C GLY A 18 -2.68 18.27 34.52
N GLN A 19 -3.67 17.73 33.78
CA GLN A 19 -3.43 17.03 32.52
C GLN A 19 -3.28 18.05 31.38
N GLY A 20 -2.22 18.86 31.43
CA GLY A 20 -1.79 19.70 30.33
C GLY A 20 -1.67 18.85 29.05
N ARG A 21 -2.30 19.32 27.94
CA ARG A 21 -2.08 18.74 26.61
C ARG A 21 -0.58 18.51 26.45
N PRO A 22 -0.13 17.29 26.13
CA PRO A 22 1.29 17.01 25.99
C PRO A 22 1.88 18.04 25.03
N ALA A 23 2.90 18.76 25.50
CA ALA A 23 3.59 19.76 24.69
C ALA A 23 3.93 19.13 23.34
N ARG A 24 3.64 19.83 22.25
CA ARG A 24 3.94 19.39 20.88
C ARG A 24 5.47 19.28 20.74
N THR A 25 6.02 18.16 21.18
CA THR A 25 7.45 17.88 21.06
C THR A 25 7.83 17.84 19.58
N ARG A 26 8.95 18.48 19.24
CA ARG A 26 9.50 18.43 17.86
C ARG A 26 9.78 16.98 17.48
N LEU A 27 9.46 16.61 16.24
CA LEU A 27 9.78 15.27 15.73
C LEU A 27 11.30 15.07 15.70
N PRO A 28 11.82 13.95 16.19
CA PRO A 28 13.24 13.61 16.12
C PRO A 28 13.80 13.70 14.68
N SER A 29 15.07 14.08 14.56
CA SER A 29 15.76 14.20 13.26
C SER A 29 15.72 12.92 12.43
N THR A 30 15.73 11.76 13.09
CA THR A 30 15.59 10.43 12.44
C THR A 30 14.28 10.31 11.64
N ILE A 31 13.18 10.89 12.13
CA ILE A 31 11.89 10.86 11.43
C ILE A 31 11.94 11.71 10.16
N TRP A 32 12.60 12.87 10.22
CA TRP A 32 12.84 13.71 9.05
C TRP A 32 13.71 13.01 8.01
N LEU A 33 14.76 12.30 8.44
CA LEU A 33 15.61 11.52 7.55
C LEU A 33 14.84 10.42 6.83
N PHE A 34 14.00 9.68 7.55
CA PHE A 34 13.14 8.67 6.93
C PHE A 34 12.13 9.29 5.97
N GLY A 35 11.48 10.38 6.35
CA GLY A 35 10.55 11.08 5.50
C GLY A 35 11.19 11.58 4.19
N LEU A 36 12.36 12.21 4.28
CA LEU A 36 13.08 12.70 3.11
C LEU A 36 13.60 11.54 2.23
N ALA A 37 14.12 10.47 2.83
CA ALA A 37 14.53 9.28 2.08
C ALA A 37 13.34 8.61 1.36
N SER A 38 12.17 8.57 1.98
CA SER A 38 10.94 8.06 1.38
C SER A 38 10.49 8.95 0.22
N LEU A 39 10.48 10.28 0.39
CA LEU A 39 10.17 11.23 -0.68
C LEU A 39 11.06 11.02 -1.91
N LEU A 40 12.37 10.98 -1.71
CA LEU A 40 13.35 10.80 -2.81
C LEU A 40 13.16 9.45 -3.52
N ASN A 41 12.93 8.39 -2.74
CA ASN A 41 12.70 7.07 -3.29
C ASN A 41 11.39 6.99 -4.08
N ASP A 42 10.31 7.58 -3.56
CA ASP A 42 9.00 7.50 -4.21
C ASP A 42 8.94 8.42 -5.42
N ALA A 43 9.60 9.58 -5.39
CA ALA A 43 9.83 10.39 -6.60
C ALA A 43 10.56 9.59 -7.68
N SER A 44 11.61 8.85 -7.32
CA SER A 44 12.35 7.98 -8.24
C SER A 44 11.51 6.83 -8.79
N SER A 45 10.74 6.14 -7.94
CA SER A 45 9.89 5.00 -8.31
C SER A 45 8.73 5.42 -9.22
N GLU A 46 8.07 6.51 -8.86
CA GLU A 46 6.90 7.01 -9.57
C GLU A 46 7.24 7.80 -10.84
N ALA A 47 8.50 8.25 -10.99
CA ALA A 47 8.99 8.70 -12.29
C ALA A 47 9.10 7.56 -13.31
N ALA A 48 9.41 6.34 -12.84
CA ALA A 48 9.59 5.18 -13.72
C ALA A 48 8.27 4.45 -14.02
N PHE A 49 7.38 4.29 -13.05
CA PHE A 49 6.22 3.40 -13.16
C PHE A 49 5.28 3.73 -14.33
N PRO A 50 4.81 4.98 -14.53
CA PRO A 50 3.82 5.28 -15.57
C PRO A 50 4.34 5.13 -16.99
N ILE A 51 5.65 5.13 -17.20
CA ILE A 51 6.29 5.00 -18.51
C ILE A 51 6.84 3.59 -18.78
N LEU A 52 6.78 2.69 -17.80
CA LEU A 52 7.34 1.35 -17.89
C LEU A 52 6.60 0.47 -18.92
N GLY A 53 5.26 0.51 -18.93
CA GLY A 53 4.45 -0.21 -19.91
C GLY A 53 4.69 0.27 -21.35
N PRO A 54 4.59 1.59 -21.62
CA PRO A 54 4.99 2.15 -22.92
C PRO A 54 6.42 1.78 -23.33
N PHE A 55 7.38 1.81 -22.41
CA PHE A 55 8.76 1.40 -22.70
C PHE A 55 8.87 -0.07 -23.12
N LEU A 56 8.18 -1.00 -22.44
CA LEU A 56 8.11 -2.39 -22.84
C LEU A 56 7.46 -2.56 -24.22
N ALA A 57 6.45 -1.76 -24.53
CA ALA A 57 5.81 -1.78 -25.85
C ALA A 57 6.80 -1.33 -26.96
N THR A 58 7.70 -0.36 -26.70
CA THR A 58 8.74 0.03 -27.66
C THR A 58 9.77 -1.07 -27.93
N MET A 59 9.89 -2.04 -27.02
CA MET A 59 10.74 -3.23 -27.18
C MET A 59 10.03 -4.39 -27.89
N GLY A 60 8.78 -4.21 -28.33
CA GLY A 60 7.97 -5.27 -28.92
C GLY A 60 7.54 -6.35 -27.93
N ALA A 61 7.53 -6.08 -26.63
CA ALA A 61 7.12 -7.06 -25.64
C ALA A 61 5.61 -7.37 -25.75
N PRO A 62 5.21 -8.66 -25.82
CA PRO A 62 3.80 -9.03 -25.79
C PRO A 62 3.20 -8.66 -24.42
N MET A 63 1.90 -8.42 -24.37
CA MET A 63 1.23 -8.03 -23.12
C MET A 63 1.30 -9.13 -22.06
N GLN A 64 1.35 -10.39 -22.46
CA GLN A 64 1.62 -11.50 -21.54
C GLN A 64 2.97 -11.34 -20.83
N PHE A 65 4.01 -10.84 -21.54
CA PHE A 65 5.31 -10.56 -20.92
C PHE A 65 5.24 -9.36 -19.97
N VAL A 66 4.46 -8.32 -20.31
CA VAL A 66 4.21 -7.18 -19.42
C VAL A 66 3.59 -7.68 -18.10
N GLY A 67 2.57 -8.52 -18.20
CA GLY A 67 1.93 -9.14 -17.04
C GLY A 67 2.89 -10.01 -16.23
N LEU A 68 3.74 -10.80 -16.89
CA LEU A 68 4.79 -11.58 -16.26
C LEU A 68 5.76 -10.66 -15.47
N ALA A 69 6.29 -9.61 -16.11
CA ALA A 69 7.30 -8.74 -15.52
C ALA A 69 6.80 -8.02 -14.28
N LEU A 70 5.55 -7.54 -14.33
CA LEU A 70 4.95 -6.78 -13.22
C LEU A 70 4.42 -7.71 -12.12
N GLY A 71 3.73 -8.78 -12.49
CA GLY A 71 3.18 -9.75 -11.54
C GLY A 71 4.26 -10.54 -10.80
N ALA A 72 5.30 -11.01 -11.51
CA ALA A 72 6.42 -11.72 -10.88
C ALA A 72 7.15 -10.84 -9.86
N ALA A 73 7.35 -9.56 -10.17
CA ALA A 73 8.01 -8.63 -9.26
C ALA A 73 7.25 -8.50 -7.93
N GLU A 74 5.92 -8.41 -7.95
CA GLU A 74 5.10 -8.33 -6.73
C GLU A 74 5.09 -9.66 -5.96
N THR A 75 4.99 -10.79 -6.65
CA THR A 75 5.04 -12.12 -6.03
C THR A 75 6.38 -12.38 -5.34
N VAL A 76 7.49 -12.05 -6.00
CA VAL A 76 8.84 -12.16 -5.42
C VAL A 76 8.99 -11.25 -4.19
N ALA A 77 8.45 -10.03 -4.26
CA ALA A 77 8.50 -9.09 -3.13
C ALA A 77 7.83 -9.66 -1.88
N VAL A 78 6.68 -10.32 -2.02
CA VAL A 78 5.97 -10.95 -0.89
C VAL A 78 6.80 -12.09 -0.31
N ALA A 79 7.38 -12.95 -1.14
CA ALA A 79 8.25 -14.04 -0.68
C ALA A 79 9.45 -13.49 0.12
N VAL A 80 10.12 -12.47 -0.42
CA VAL A 80 11.26 -11.82 0.25
C VAL A 80 10.82 -11.15 1.55
N LYS A 81 9.65 -10.47 1.57
CA LYS A 81 9.13 -9.82 2.78
C LYS A 81 8.92 -10.81 3.93
N ILE A 82 8.42 -12.01 3.64
CA ILE A 82 8.24 -13.09 4.63
C ILE A 82 9.60 -13.54 5.18
N LEU A 83 10.59 -13.73 4.31
CA LEU A 83 11.94 -14.15 4.70
C LEU A 83 12.65 -13.07 5.54
N VAL A 84 12.64 -11.84 5.06
CA VAL A 84 13.29 -10.70 5.75
C VAL A 84 12.61 -10.40 7.08
N GLY A 85 11.28 -10.56 7.19
CA GLY A 85 10.57 -10.41 8.45
C GLY A 85 11.15 -11.29 9.57
N ARG A 86 11.49 -12.55 9.24
CA ARG A 86 12.13 -13.48 10.18
C ARG A 86 13.58 -13.12 10.50
N TRP A 87 14.31 -12.52 9.55
CA TRP A 87 15.72 -12.16 9.72
C TRP A 87 15.92 -10.80 10.37
N SER A 88 14.99 -9.87 10.18
CA SER A 88 15.09 -8.50 10.72
C SER A 88 15.12 -8.48 12.25
N ASP A 89 14.58 -9.52 12.90
CA ASP A 89 14.62 -9.66 14.36
C ASP A 89 16.04 -9.99 14.88
N ARG A 90 16.90 -10.57 14.02
CA ARG A 90 18.28 -11.00 14.37
C ARG A 90 19.33 -10.06 13.81
N LEU A 91 19.09 -9.42 12.67
CA LEU A 91 20.06 -8.58 11.99
C LEU A 91 19.94 -7.10 12.41
N ARG A 92 21.03 -6.32 12.25
CA ARG A 92 21.01 -4.87 12.45
C ARG A 92 20.08 -4.22 11.44
N ARG A 93 19.15 -3.34 11.89
CA ARG A 93 18.10 -2.76 11.05
C ARG A 93 18.64 -1.69 10.10
N ARG A 94 19.58 -0.85 10.53
CA ARG A 94 20.18 0.22 9.72
C ARG A 94 20.78 -0.29 8.40
N PRO A 95 21.66 -1.29 8.37
CA PRO A 95 22.18 -1.84 7.12
C PRO A 95 21.10 -2.41 6.20
N LEU A 96 20.08 -3.08 6.75
CA LEU A 96 18.97 -3.62 5.97
C LEU A 96 18.16 -2.51 5.27
N VAL A 97 17.91 -1.40 5.98
CA VAL A 97 17.20 -0.25 5.40
C VAL A 97 18.01 0.34 4.26
N ILE A 98 19.29 0.63 4.48
CA ILE A 98 20.18 1.23 3.46
C ILE A 98 20.32 0.29 2.26
N ALA A 99 20.57 -1.01 2.49
CA ALA A 99 20.67 -2.01 1.44
C ALA A 99 19.37 -2.12 0.62
N GLY A 100 18.20 -2.08 1.27
CA GLY A 100 16.91 -2.12 0.59
C GLY A 100 16.68 -0.91 -0.33
N TYR A 101 17.07 0.29 0.09
CA TYR A 101 17.03 1.47 -0.78
C TYR A 101 18.03 1.36 -1.93
N LEU A 102 19.24 0.89 -1.68
CA LEU A 102 20.28 0.70 -2.70
C LEU A 102 19.85 -0.33 -3.75
N VAL A 103 19.36 -1.50 -3.32
CA VAL A 103 18.88 -2.56 -4.23
C VAL A 103 17.74 -2.05 -5.11
N ALA A 104 16.78 -1.30 -4.54
CA ALA A 104 15.69 -0.70 -5.31
C ALA A 104 16.23 0.32 -6.34
N THR A 105 17.20 1.14 -5.97
CA THR A 105 17.82 2.12 -6.86
C THR A 105 18.59 1.45 -8.00
N VAL A 106 19.37 0.39 -7.70
CA VAL A 106 20.07 -0.41 -8.71
C VAL A 106 19.07 -1.02 -9.70
N GLY A 107 17.94 -1.56 -9.22
CA GLY A 107 16.87 -2.03 -10.08
C GLY A 107 16.41 -0.96 -11.07
N ARG A 108 16.17 0.26 -10.61
CA ARG A 108 15.78 1.39 -11.47
C ARG A 108 16.89 1.84 -12.42
N ALA A 109 18.15 1.81 -11.99
CA ALA A 109 19.28 2.14 -12.85
C ALA A 109 19.43 1.13 -14.01
N ILE A 110 19.11 -0.14 -13.82
CA ILE A 110 19.09 -1.14 -14.89
C ILE A 110 18.10 -0.77 -15.99
N LEU A 111 16.98 -0.11 -15.69
CA LEU A 111 16.02 0.35 -16.71
C LEU A 111 16.65 1.34 -17.69
N ALA A 112 17.60 2.15 -17.26
CA ALA A 112 18.27 3.13 -18.10
C ALA A 112 19.13 2.48 -19.20
N VAL A 113 19.65 1.27 -18.95
CA VAL A 113 20.49 0.52 -19.89
C VAL A 113 19.77 -0.70 -20.46
N ALA A 114 18.47 -0.87 -20.19
CA ALA A 114 17.68 -2.03 -20.63
C ALA A 114 17.54 -2.03 -22.17
N THR A 115 17.97 -3.11 -22.80
CA THR A 115 17.88 -3.34 -24.25
C THR A 115 16.93 -4.47 -24.62
N HIS A 116 16.52 -5.27 -23.63
CA HIS A 116 15.65 -6.41 -23.81
C HIS A 116 14.57 -6.46 -22.69
N PRO A 117 13.36 -6.94 -22.99
CA PRO A 117 12.27 -7.02 -21.97
C PRO A 117 12.67 -7.74 -20.69
N TRP A 118 13.53 -8.79 -20.77
CA TRP A 118 14.02 -9.51 -19.57
C TRP A 118 14.83 -8.64 -18.61
N HIS A 119 15.52 -7.59 -19.13
CA HIS A 119 16.19 -6.61 -18.25
C HIS A 119 15.18 -5.84 -17.42
N VAL A 120 14.01 -5.53 -18.00
CA VAL A 120 12.92 -4.84 -17.30
C VAL A 120 12.30 -5.72 -16.20
N LEU A 121 12.09 -7.03 -16.49
CA LEU A 121 11.63 -8.00 -15.47
C LEU A 121 12.61 -8.06 -14.30
N GLY A 122 13.92 -8.23 -14.59
CA GLY A 122 14.95 -8.26 -13.56
C GLY A 122 15.02 -6.97 -12.75
N ALA A 123 14.98 -5.82 -13.43
CA ALA A 123 14.98 -4.48 -12.83
C ALA A 123 13.79 -4.26 -11.88
N ARG A 124 12.58 -4.62 -12.34
CA ARG A 124 11.36 -4.51 -11.50
C ARG A 124 11.39 -5.46 -10.31
N SER A 125 11.83 -6.70 -10.54
CA SER A 125 11.96 -7.67 -9.44
C SER A 125 12.95 -7.15 -8.39
N LEU A 126 14.07 -6.58 -8.81
CA LEU A 126 15.08 -6.03 -7.90
C LEU A 126 14.55 -4.80 -7.14
N ASP A 127 13.84 -3.89 -7.80
CA ASP A 127 13.18 -2.75 -7.14
C ASP A 127 12.20 -3.22 -6.06
N ARG A 128 11.37 -4.22 -6.35
CA ARG A 128 10.40 -4.78 -5.40
C ARG A 128 11.06 -5.55 -4.26
N VAL A 129 12.13 -6.29 -4.54
CA VAL A 129 12.97 -6.93 -3.51
C VAL A 129 13.56 -5.89 -2.56
N GLY A 130 14.13 -4.81 -3.11
CA GLY A 130 14.65 -3.70 -2.29
C GLY A 130 13.58 -3.10 -1.37
N LYS A 131 12.36 -2.88 -1.89
CA LYS A 131 11.21 -2.42 -1.09
C LYS A 131 10.85 -3.42 0.01
N ALA A 132 10.86 -4.72 -0.29
CA ALA A 132 10.55 -5.78 0.67
C ALA A 132 11.58 -5.82 1.81
N ILE A 133 12.89 -5.69 1.49
CA ILE A 133 13.98 -5.71 2.47
C ILE A 133 13.86 -4.54 3.45
N ARG A 134 13.57 -3.31 2.96
CA ARG A 134 13.60 -2.12 3.81
C ARG A 134 12.35 -1.86 4.63
N SER A 135 11.16 -2.33 4.18
CA SER A 135 9.87 -1.89 4.74
C SER A 135 9.74 -2.20 6.24
N GLY A 136 9.90 -3.45 6.64
CA GLY A 136 9.79 -3.85 8.05
C GLY A 136 10.81 -3.19 8.97
N PRO A 137 12.13 -3.27 8.65
CA PRO A 137 13.17 -2.61 9.44
C PRO A 137 12.98 -1.09 9.55
N ARG A 138 12.57 -0.40 8.46
CA ARG A 138 12.28 1.04 8.44
C ARG A 138 11.16 1.39 9.42
N ASP A 139 10.05 0.69 9.32
CA ASP A 139 8.86 0.97 10.13
C ASP A 139 9.11 0.70 11.62
N ALA A 140 9.92 -0.33 11.93
CA ALA A 140 10.36 -0.59 13.29
C ALA A 140 11.26 0.53 13.83
N MET A 141 12.27 0.98 13.07
CA MET A 141 13.14 2.08 13.47
C MET A 141 12.38 3.40 13.61
N LEU A 142 11.42 3.68 12.73
CA LEU A 142 10.54 4.85 12.81
C LEU A 142 9.70 4.82 14.09
N SER A 143 9.11 3.67 14.41
CA SER A 143 8.32 3.46 15.63
C SER A 143 9.16 3.66 16.91
N ASP A 144 10.38 3.08 16.94
CA ASP A 144 11.30 3.17 18.09
C ASP A 144 11.80 4.60 18.30
N SER A 145 12.07 5.34 17.19
CA SER A 145 12.50 6.75 17.23
C SER A 145 11.40 7.71 17.67
N ALA A 146 10.15 7.42 17.36
CA ALA A 146 9.02 8.31 17.66
C ALA A 146 8.56 8.25 19.11
N GLY A 147 8.78 7.13 19.78
CA GLY A 147 8.20 6.82 21.08
C GLY A 147 6.66 6.63 21.02
N PRO A 148 6.05 6.07 22.08
CA PRO A 148 4.62 5.68 22.06
C PRO A 148 3.65 6.81 21.74
N ALA A 149 3.89 8.00 22.32
CA ALA A 149 2.99 9.16 22.18
C ALA A 149 3.00 9.81 20.79
N ASN A 150 4.09 9.66 20.01
CA ASN A 150 4.27 10.34 18.73
C ASN A 150 4.25 9.41 17.51
N ARG A 151 4.01 8.11 17.69
CA ARG A 151 4.02 7.12 16.58
C ARG A 151 3.10 7.52 15.43
N GLY A 152 1.84 7.86 15.74
CA GLY A 152 0.87 8.27 14.72
C GLY A 152 1.35 9.49 13.92
N ARG A 153 1.94 10.49 14.58
CA ARG A 153 2.49 11.68 13.91
C ARG A 153 3.70 11.34 13.04
N ALA A 154 4.58 10.46 13.49
CA ALA A 154 5.76 10.04 12.75
C ALA A 154 5.38 9.29 11.45
N PHE A 155 4.48 8.32 11.56
CA PHE A 155 3.97 7.59 10.39
C PHE A 155 3.19 8.50 9.44
N GLY A 156 2.31 9.37 9.96
CA GLY A 156 1.57 10.33 9.15
C GLY A 156 2.47 11.31 8.42
N PHE A 157 3.52 11.82 9.09
CA PHE A 157 4.51 12.70 8.47
C PHE A 157 5.29 12.00 7.34
N THR A 158 5.77 10.78 7.59
CA THR A 158 6.49 9.98 6.57
C THR A 158 5.59 9.68 5.38
N GLN A 159 4.33 9.30 5.64
CA GLN A 159 3.33 9.03 4.60
C GLN A 159 3.01 10.28 3.76
N ALA A 160 2.95 11.45 4.39
CA ALA A 160 2.75 12.70 3.65
C ALA A 160 3.92 12.97 2.69
N LEU A 161 5.17 12.73 3.11
CA LEU A 161 6.34 12.87 2.26
C LEU A 161 6.40 11.80 1.16
N ASP A 162 5.94 10.55 1.41
CA ASP A 162 5.74 9.52 0.40
C ASP A 162 4.80 10.04 -0.71
N HIS A 163 3.66 10.63 -0.35
CA HIS A 163 2.72 11.20 -1.32
C HIS A 163 3.29 12.39 -2.10
N VAL A 164 4.07 13.26 -1.45
CA VAL A 164 4.77 14.35 -2.15
C VAL A 164 5.77 13.79 -3.16
N GLY A 165 6.55 12.79 -2.79
CA GLY A 165 7.44 12.08 -3.70
C GLY A 165 6.69 11.46 -4.89
N ALA A 166 5.58 10.78 -4.60
CA ALA A 166 4.71 10.18 -5.60
C ALA A 166 4.08 11.19 -6.57
N ALA A 167 3.96 12.46 -6.19
CA ALA A 167 3.54 13.54 -7.08
C ALA A 167 4.69 14.10 -7.90
N ILE A 168 5.87 14.29 -7.29
CA ILE A 168 7.06 14.85 -7.97
C ILE A 168 7.55 13.91 -9.08
N GLY A 169 7.59 12.60 -8.85
CA GLY A 169 8.09 11.63 -9.81
C GLY A 169 7.43 11.72 -11.19
N PRO A 170 6.10 11.60 -11.28
CA PRO A 170 5.39 11.72 -12.55
C PRO A 170 5.55 13.09 -13.22
N LEU A 171 5.64 14.18 -12.45
CA LEU A 171 5.90 15.50 -13.00
C LEU A 171 7.28 15.56 -13.67
N VAL A 172 8.32 15.04 -13.01
CA VAL A 172 9.67 14.97 -13.60
C VAL A 172 9.66 14.14 -14.88
N ALA A 173 9.02 12.95 -14.85
CA ALA A 173 8.93 12.11 -16.04
C ALA A 173 8.17 12.80 -17.20
N SER A 174 7.08 13.50 -16.90
CA SER A 174 6.30 14.24 -17.88
C SER A 174 7.12 15.34 -18.54
N VAL A 175 7.82 16.17 -17.75
CA VAL A 175 8.68 17.25 -18.26
C VAL A 175 9.80 16.66 -19.12
N CYS A 176 10.52 15.64 -18.66
CA CYS A 176 11.57 15.00 -19.43
C CYS A 176 11.07 14.54 -20.82
N LEU A 177 9.94 13.84 -20.84
CA LEU A 177 9.40 13.32 -22.10
C LEU A 177 8.84 14.43 -23.01
N ALA A 178 8.30 15.51 -22.44
CA ALA A 178 7.82 16.67 -23.20
C ALA A 178 8.98 17.41 -23.91
N GLU A 179 10.14 17.47 -23.25
CA GLU A 179 11.39 18.03 -23.80
C GLU A 179 12.13 17.04 -24.73
N GLY A 180 11.51 15.92 -25.09
CA GLY A 180 12.11 14.94 -26.01
C GLY A 180 13.17 14.03 -25.37
N VAL A 181 13.31 14.05 -24.05
CA VAL A 181 14.23 13.14 -23.34
C VAL A 181 13.74 11.70 -23.49
N SER A 182 14.63 10.79 -23.85
CA SER A 182 14.28 9.37 -24.04
C SER A 182 13.81 8.69 -22.74
N PHE A 183 13.05 7.60 -22.85
CA PHE A 183 12.65 6.78 -21.69
C PHE A 183 13.85 6.36 -20.83
N ARG A 184 14.95 5.93 -21.48
CA ARG A 184 16.17 5.50 -20.78
C ARG A 184 16.81 6.62 -19.97
N ALA A 185 16.91 7.81 -20.55
CA ALA A 185 17.46 8.98 -19.86
C ALA A 185 16.53 9.42 -18.70
N THR A 186 15.21 9.33 -18.88
CA THR A 186 14.24 9.57 -17.81
C THR A 186 14.40 8.55 -16.67
N PHE A 187 14.62 7.28 -16.97
CA PHE A 187 14.94 6.27 -15.94
C PHE A 187 16.28 6.57 -15.24
N ALA A 188 17.31 7.02 -15.98
CA ALA A 188 18.58 7.39 -15.39
C ALA A 188 18.45 8.57 -14.40
N LEU A 189 17.68 9.58 -14.77
CA LEU A 189 17.36 10.72 -13.88
C LEU A 189 16.57 10.25 -12.63
N GLY A 190 15.57 9.40 -12.84
CA GLY A 190 14.84 8.80 -11.73
C GLY A 190 15.75 7.98 -10.79
N ALA A 191 16.66 7.17 -11.33
CA ALA A 191 17.64 6.44 -10.54
C ALA A 191 18.61 7.39 -9.81
N GLY A 192 19.04 8.48 -10.47
CA GLY A 192 19.83 9.54 -9.86
C GLY A 192 19.17 10.19 -8.65
N LEU A 193 17.86 10.45 -8.72
CA LEU A 193 17.09 10.87 -7.54
C LEU A 193 17.06 9.79 -6.46
N GLY A 194 16.90 8.53 -6.89
CA GLY A 194 16.79 7.39 -5.97
C GLY A 194 18.05 7.11 -5.16
N ILE A 195 19.25 7.37 -5.73
CA ILE A 195 20.53 7.13 -5.03
C ILE A 195 20.75 8.09 -3.85
N LEU A 196 20.10 9.26 -3.89
CA LEU A 196 20.18 10.21 -2.79
C LEU A 196 19.60 9.67 -1.48
N ALA A 197 18.60 8.77 -1.55
CA ALA A 197 18.00 8.18 -0.36
C ALA A 197 18.97 7.27 0.43
N PRO A 198 19.60 6.23 -0.16
CA PRO A 198 20.58 5.42 0.55
C PRO A 198 21.84 6.21 0.93
N LEU A 199 22.27 7.21 0.16
CA LEU A 199 23.38 8.10 0.53
C LEU A 199 23.03 8.93 1.77
N LEU A 200 21.86 9.59 1.79
CA LEU A 200 21.40 10.35 2.94
C LEU A 200 21.36 9.50 4.21
N LEU A 201 20.75 8.31 4.10
CA LEU A 201 20.65 7.39 5.25
C LEU A 201 21.99 6.81 5.64
N GLY A 202 22.87 6.50 4.69
CA GLY A 202 24.22 6.01 4.96
C GLY A 202 25.06 7.01 5.74
N LEU A 203 24.96 8.30 5.39
CA LEU A 203 25.74 9.38 6.00
C LEU A 203 25.15 9.89 7.33
N ARG A 204 23.82 9.92 7.46
CA ARG A 204 23.15 10.66 8.54
C ARG A 204 22.30 9.80 9.47
N LEU A 205 21.89 8.58 9.07
CA LEU A 205 21.02 7.75 9.91
C LEU A 205 21.84 7.19 11.08
N PRO A 206 21.49 7.52 12.35
CA PRO A 206 22.14 6.90 13.51
C PRO A 206 21.70 5.44 13.64
N GLU A 207 22.51 4.62 14.31
CA GLU A 207 22.04 3.32 14.79
C GLU A 207 20.99 3.59 15.88
N VAL A 208 19.75 3.19 15.65
CA VAL A 208 18.70 3.30 16.66
C VAL A 208 18.80 2.06 17.55
N PRO A 209 19.12 2.23 18.84
CA PRO A 209 19.12 1.11 19.77
C PRO A 209 17.74 0.44 19.73
N ARG A 210 17.73 -0.89 19.71
CA ARG A 210 16.47 -1.60 19.93
C ARG A 210 15.99 -1.23 21.31
N VAL A 211 14.84 -0.65 21.42
CA VAL A 211 14.13 -0.63 22.69
C VAL A 211 13.84 -2.10 22.98
N SER A 212 14.75 -2.71 23.76
CA SER A 212 14.56 -4.08 24.22
C SER A 212 13.16 -4.15 24.78
N ALA A 213 12.38 -5.12 24.34
CA ALA A 213 11.14 -5.51 25.00
C ALA A 213 11.48 -6.12 26.38
N GLY A 214 12.36 -5.46 27.11
CA GLY A 214 12.87 -5.75 28.44
C GLY A 214 12.09 -5.07 29.56
N SER A 215 10.98 -4.45 29.22
CA SER A 215 9.81 -4.45 30.09
C SER A 215 8.81 -5.34 29.41
N PRO A 216 8.45 -6.48 29.97
CA PRO A 216 7.23 -7.10 29.55
C PRO A 216 6.20 -5.97 29.66
N ALA A 217 5.45 -5.75 28.60
CA ALA A 217 4.21 -5.02 28.72
C ALA A 217 3.44 -5.74 29.81
N THR A 218 3.63 -5.25 31.03
CA THR A 218 2.99 -5.68 32.26
C THR A 218 1.57 -5.13 32.22
N SER A 219 0.85 -5.45 31.17
CA SER A 219 -0.56 -5.10 31.09
C SER A 219 -1.36 -6.00 30.17
N ALA A 220 -0.77 -7.08 29.66
CA ALA A 220 -1.55 -8.02 28.86
C ALA A 220 -1.50 -9.45 29.42
N ARG A 221 -1.12 -9.62 30.69
CA ARG A 221 -1.01 -10.98 31.26
C ARG A 221 -2.11 -11.33 32.26
N ASN A 222 -2.97 -10.40 32.66
CA ASN A 222 -4.01 -10.68 33.67
C ASN A 222 -5.44 -10.38 33.24
N ASP A 223 -5.71 -9.92 32.02
CA ASP A 223 -7.07 -9.92 31.52
C ASP A 223 -7.16 -10.95 30.38
N ALA A 224 -7.13 -12.24 30.76
CA ALA A 224 -7.75 -13.26 29.95
C ALA A 224 -9.26 -12.99 30.02
N ASP A 225 -9.76 -12.19 29.06
CA ASP A 225 -11.19 -12.08 28.81
C ASP A 225 -11.68 -13.51 28.54
N PRO A 226 -12.58 -14.08 29.36
CA PRO A 226 -13.09 -15.42 29.15
C PRO A 226 -13.80 -15.62 27.82
N THR A 227 -14.00 -14.51 27.06
CA THR A 227 -14.58 -14.51 25.71
C THR A 227 -13.55 -14.73 24.59
N ASP A 228 -12.26 -14.94 24.87
CA ASP A 228 -11.23 -15.30 23.87
C ASP A 228 -11.37 -16.79 23.45
N ALA A 229 -12.56 -17.18 23.02
CA ALA A 229 -12.75 -18.40 22.24
C ALA A 229 -11.81 -18.32 21.02
N PRO A 230 -11.14 -19.43 20.61
CA PRO A 230 -10.26 -19.40 19.45
C PRO A 230 -11.07 -18.85 18.27
N PRO A 231 -10.62 -17.75 17.63
CA PRO A 231 -11.38 -17.13 16.55
C PRO A 231 -11.67 -18.21 15.52
N ALA A 232 -12.94 -18.33 15.14
CA ALA A 232 -13.37 -19.33 14.19
C ALA A 232 -12.51 -19.16 12.92
N ARG A 233 -11.73 -20.18 12.54
CA ARG A 233 -10.85 -20.14 11.36
C ARG A 233 -11.65 -19.92 10.08
N ALA A 234 -12.91 -20.38 10.07
CA ALA A 234 -13.81 -20.30 8.92
C ALA A 234 -14.05 -18.88 8.40
N PRO A 235 -14.33 -17.82 9.22
CA PRO A 235 -14.48 -16.46 8.71
C PRO A 235 -13.22 -15.92 8.04
N LEU A 236 -12.05 -16.15 8.60
CA LEU A 236 -10.79 -15.68 8.01
C LEU A 236 -10.53 -16.37 6.67
N ILE A 237 -10.69 -17.70 6.61
CA ILE A 237 -10.48 -18.46 5.36
C ILE A 237 -11.46 -18.02 4.29
N ALA A 238 -12.75 -17.86 4.63
CA ALA A 238 -13.78 -17.40 3.69
C ALA A 238 -13.46 -16.00 3.15
N TYR A 239 -13.05 -15.09 4.02
CA TYR A 239 -12.63 -13.75 3.61
C TYR A 239 -11.38 -13.78 2.71
N LEU A 240 -10.35 -14.53 3.09
CA LEU A 240 -9.12 -14.67 2.29
C LEU A 240 -9.40 -15.31 0.92
N PHE A 241 -10.37 -16.19 0.81
CA PHE A 241 -10.80 -16.75 -0.47
C PHE A 241 -11.43 -15.68 -1.37
N ALA A 242 -12.34 -14.85 -0.83
CA ALA A 242 -12.92 -13.73 -1.58
C ALA A 242 -11.85 -12.71 -2.00
N VAL A 243 -10.92 -12.36 -1.08
CA VAL A 243 -9.76 -11.50 -1.39
C VAL A 243 -8.86 -12.12 -2.46
N GLY A 244 -8.62 -13.42 -2.41
CA GLY A 244 -7.81 -14.12 -3.43
C GLY A 244 -8.43 -14.05 -4.81
N LEU A 245 -9.75 -14.23 -4.91
CA LEU A 245 -10.49 -14.09 -6.15
C LEU A 245 -10.43 -12.64 -6.68
N PHE A 246 -10.61 -11.65 -5.80
CA PHE A 246 -10.47 -10.24 -6.17
C PHE A 246 -9.02 -9.89 -6.60
N ALA A 247 -8.02 -10.36 -5.86
CA ALA A 247 -6.61 -10.14 -6.18
C ALA A 247 -6.22 -10.76 -7.52
N PHE A 248 -6.84 -11.89 -7.88
CA PHE A 248 -6.67 -12.51 -9.20
C PHE A 248 -7.34 -11.70 -10.32
N ALA A 249 -8.34 -10.88 -10.01
CA ALA A 249 -8.96 -9.93 -10.94
C ALA A 249 -8.24 -8.56 -10.97
N ASN A 250 -7.24 -8.36 -10.13
CA ASN A 250 -6.56 -7.08 -9.95
C ASN A 250 -5.12 -7.18 -10.46
N SER A 251 -4.96 -7.05 -11.77
CA SER A 251 -3.65 -6.99 -12.42
C SER A 251 -2.98 -5.62 -12.24
N SER A 252 -1.86 -5.40 -12.91
CA SER A 252 -1.13 -4.14 -12.80
C SER A 252 -1.82 -2.99 -13.50
N ASP A 253 -1.91 -1.83 -12.84
CA ASP A 253 -2.40 -0.56 -13.40
C ASP A 253 -1.64 -0.08 -14.65
N ALA A 254 -0.45 -0.64 -14.92
CA ALA A 254 0.29 -0.36 -16.13
C ALA A 254 -0.49 -0.70 -17.41
N PHE A 255 -1.38 -1.69 -17.37
CA PHE A 255 -2.25 -2.01 -18.52
C PHE A 255 -3.22 -0.87 -18.86
N ILE A 256 -3.69 -0.14 -17.83
CA ILE A 256 -4.55 1.05 -18.04
C ILE A 256 -3.76 2.14 -18.77
N LEU A 257 -2.50 2.37 -18.35
CA LEU A 257 -1.63 3.37 -18.98
C LEU A 257 -1.22 2.97 -20.40
N ILE A 258 -0.98 1.67 -20.67
CA ILE A 258 -0.76 1.16 -22.02
C ILE A 258 -2.00 1.43 -22.88
N ARG A 259 -3.20 1.13 -22.37
CA ARG A 259 -4.44 1.41 -23.09
C ARG A 259 -4.64 2.90 -23.35
N ALA A 260 -4.29 3.76 -22.39
CA ALA A 260 -4.31 5.21 -22.59
C ALA A 260 -3.42 5.63 -23.77
N GLY A 261 -2.19 5.11 -23.83
CA GLY A 261 -1.29 5.37 -24.97
C GLY A 261 -1.87 4.87 -26.30
N GLN A 262 -2.48 3.69 -26.36
CA GLN A 262 -3.15 3.16 -27.55
C GLN A 262 -4.33 4.04 -28.02
N LEU A 263 -4.99 4.74 -27.10
CA LEU A 263 -6.11 5.66 -27.40
C LEU A 263 -5.64 7.10 -27.68
N GLY A 264 -4.32 7.31 -27.87
CA GLY A 264 -3.78 8.57 -28.34
C GLY A 264 -3.32 9.56 -27.24
N TRP A 265 -3.10 9.09 -26.00
CA TRP A 265 -2.36 9.87 -25.04
C TRP A 265 -0.86 9.82 -25.35
N ALA A 266 -0.23 11.00 -25.46
CA ALA A 266 1.20 11.08 -25.68
C ALA A 266 1.99 10.50 -24.47
N PRO A 267 3.16 9.88 -24.69
CA PRO A 267 3.98 9.34 -23.61
C PRO A 267 4.27 10.35 -22.48
N ALA A 268 4.46 11.63 -22.83
CA ALA A 268 4.69 12.71 -21.86
C ALA A 268 3.47 12.99 -20.96
N THR A 269 2.27 12.67 -21.39
CA THR A 269 1.04 12.94 -20.62
C THR A 269 0.59 11.77 -19.76
N LEU A 270 1.09 10.56 -20.00
CA LEU A 270 0.74 9.37 -19.18
C LEU A 270 1.13 9.54 -17.71
N PRO A 271 2.32 10.11 -17.36
CA PRO A 271 2.64 10.39 -15.97
C PRO A 271 1.68 11.40 -15.32
N LEU A 272 1.14 12.37 -16.06
CA LEU A 272 0.15 13.32 -15.53
C LEU A 272 -1.20 12.67 -15.26
N LEU A 273 -1.64 11.73 -16.10
CA LEU A 273 -2.83 10.92 -15.82
C LEU A 273 -2.66 10.13 -14.51
N TRP A 274 -1.49 9.54 -14.34
CA TRP A 274 -1.14 8.79 -13.14
C TRP A 274 -1.09 9.69 -11.89
N LEU A 275 -0.51 10.88 -12.00
CA LEU A 275 -0.53 11.89 -10.94
C LEU A 275 -1.97 12.28 -10.57
N GLY A 276 -2.82 12.56 -11.57
CA GLY A 276 -4.24 12.88 -11.34
C GLY A 276 -4.96 11.78 -10.58
N HIS A 277 -4.72 10.51 -10.95
CA HIS A 277 -5.24 9.36 -10.23
C HIS A 277 -4.77 9.34 -8.76
N HIS A 278 -3.48 9.56 -8.49
CA HIS A 278 -2.94 9.61 -7.13
C HIS A 278 -3.55 10.72 -6.27
N VAL A 279 -3.81 11.89 -6.84
CA VAL A 279 -4.48 13.00 -6.14
C VAL A 279 -5.90 12.61 -5.74
N VAL A 280 -6.68 12.05 -6.67
CA VAL A 280 -8.05 11.60 -6.38
C VAL A 280 -8.02 10.45 -5.37
N LYS A 281 -7.10 9.49 -5.51
CA LYS A 281 -6.89 8.38 -4.56
C LYS A 281 -6.61 8.90 -3.14
N ALA A 282 -5.76 9.91 -2.98
CA ALA A 282 -5.44 10.48 -1.68
C ALA A 282 -6.69 11.08 -0.99
N VAL A 283 -7.50 11.83 -1.75
CA VAL A 283 -8.75 12.41 -1.26
C VAL A 283 -9.76 11.33 -0.89
N THR A 284 -9.98 10.36 -1.78
CA THR A 284 -10.98 9.28 -1.55
C THR A 284 -10.57 8.36 -0.40
N THR A 285 -9.28 8.12 -0.19
CA THR A 285 -8.78 7.33 0.94
C THR A 285 -9.03 8.03 2.28
N ALA A 286 -8.85 9.36 2.34
CA ALA A 286 -9.15 10.13 3.54
C ALA A 286 -10.65 10.10 3.88
N VAL A 287 -11.51 10.25 2.87
CA VAL A 287 -12.98 10.16 3.03
C VAL A 287 -13.41 8.74 3.40
N GLY A 288 -12.90 7.72 2.70
CA GLY A 288 -13.22 6.31 2.93
C GLY A 288 -12.87 5.87 4.35
N GLY A 289 -11.74 6.33 4.90
CA GLY A 289 -11.36 6.09 6.29
C GLY A 289 -12.41 6.62 7.28
N ALA A 290 -12.83 7.87 7.10
CA ALA A 290 -13.86 8.50 7.96
C ALA A 290 -15.24 7.82 7.85
N VAL A 291 -15.59 7.34 6.67
CA VAL A 291 -16.86 6.63 6.40
C VAL A 291 -16.83 5.20 6.98
N SER A 292 -15.67 4.54 6.99
CA SER A 292 -15.51 3.17 7.49
C SER A 292 -15.80 3.01 8.99
N ASP A 293 -15.78 4.11 9.75
CA ASP A 293 -16.16 4.11 11.16
C ASP A 293 -17.68 4.12 11.39
N ARG A 294 -18.48 4.46 10.35
CA ARG A 294 -19.93 4.62 10.42
C ARG A 294 -20.71 3.52 9.72
N ILE A 295 -20.14 2.94 8.68
CA ILE A 295 -20.78 1.93 7.82
C ILE A 295 -20.08 0.58 8.06
N PRO A 296 -20.83 -0.55 8.05
CA PRO A 296 -20.22 -1.88 8.11
C PRO A 296 -19.16 -2.05 7.03
N ARG A 297 -17.94 -2.44 7.43
CA ARG A 297 -16.77 -2.47 6.54
C ARG A 297 -16.96 -3.34 5.31
N TRP A 298 -17.65 -4.48 5.45
CA TRP A 298 -17.92 -5.35 4.31
C TRP A 298 -18.75 -4.67 3.21
N ILE A 299 -19.65 -3.72 3.56
CA ILE A 299 -20.45 -2.95 2.58
C ILE A 299 -19.54 -2.02 1.78
N LEU A 300 -18.57 -1.38 2.46
CA LEU A 300 -17.61 -0.51 1.78
C LEU A 300 -16.69 -1.30 0.85
N ILE A 301 -16.19 -2.46 1.29
CA ILE A 301 -15.37 -3.35 0.48
C ILE A 301 -16.17 -3.85 -0.72
N PHE A 302 -17.40 -4.31 -0.50
CA PHE A 302 -18.33 -4.75 -1.55
C PHE A 302 -18.54 -3.65 -2.59
N GLY A 303 -18.89 -2.43 -2.14
CA GLY A 303 -19.09 -1.27 -3.02
C GLY A 303 -17.81 -0.86 -3.76
N GLY A 304 -16.66 -0.91 -3.09
CA GLY A 304 -15.35 -0.64 -3.70
C GLY A 304 -14.98 -1.65 -4.79
N TRP A 305 -15.21 -2.95 -4.56
CA TRP A 305 -14.97 -4.00 -5.56
C TRP A 305 -15.95 -3.93 -6.73
N LEU A 306 -17.21 -3.54 -6.49
CA LEU A 306 -18.17 -3.27 -7.57
C LEU A 306 -17.75 -2.04 -8.38
N ALA A 307 -17.30 -0.96 -7.73
CA ALA A 307 -16.77 0.22 -8.41
C ALA A 307 -15.55 -0.13 -9.28
N TYR A 308 -14.63 -0.97 -8.77
CA TYR A 308 -13.54 -1.54 -9.54
C TYR A 308 -14.05 -2.29 -10.78
N GLY A 309 -14.91 -3.28 -10.57
CA GLY A 309 -15.48 -4.08 -11.67
C GLY A 309 -16.19 -3.25 -12.70
N GLY A 310 -17.03 -2.28 -12.27
CA GLY A 310 -17.72 -1.34 -13.16
C GLY A 310 -16.76 -0.44 -13.95
N THR A 311 -15.69 0.01 -13.32
CA THR A 311 -14.63 0.81 -13.99
C THR A 311 -13.89 0.00 -15.02
N TYR A 312 -13.52 -1.24 -14.70
CA TYR A 312 -12.85 -2.15 -15.65
C TYR A 312 -13.76 -2.55 -16.81
N TRP A 313 -15.07 -2.71 -16.54
CA TRP A 313 -16.05 -2.86 -17.62
C TRP A 313 -16.09 -1.61 -18.50
N GLY A 314 -16.05 -0.42 -17.92
CA GLY A 314 -15.93 0.84 -18.64
C GLY A 314 -14.65 0.92 -19.50
N PHE A 315 -13.49 0.52 -18.96
CA PHE A 315 -12.24 0.44 -19.74
C PHE A 315 -12.37 -0.49 -20.94
N SER A 316 -13.14 -1.58 -20.82
CA SER A 316 -13.36 -2.51 -21.93
C SER A 316 -14.10 -1.89 -23.12
N LEU A 317 -14.93 -0.87 -22.85
CA LEU A 317 -15.73 -0.13 -23.82
C LEU A 317 -15.06 1.19 -24.27
N ALA A 318 -13.93 1.55 -23.68
CA ALA A 318 -13.26 2.81 -23.95
C ALA A 318 -12.72 2.86 -25.38
N THR A 319 -13.26 3.79 -26.18
CA THR A 319 -12.86 4.07 -27.56
C THR A 319 -12.17 5.41 -27.74
N HIS A 320 -12.24 6.28 -26.74
CA HIS A 320 -11.68 7.62 -26.79
C HIS A 320 -10.79 7.89 -25.57
N ARG A 321 -9.73 8.67 -25.77
CA ARG A 321 -8.74 8.97 -24.71
C ARG A 321 -9.35 9.53 -23.43
N PHE A 322 -10.38 10.38 -23.51
CA PHE A 322 -11.01 10.98 -22.34
C PHE A 322 -11.85 9.98 -21.53
N HIS A 323 -12.32 8.86 -22.13
CA HIS A 323 -12.96 7.79 -21.37
C HIS A 323 -11.97 7.21 -20.35
N ILE A 324 -10.71 7.00 -20.74
CA ILE A 324 -9.67 6.50 -19.82
C ILE A 324 -9.43 7.47 -18.67
N ALA A 325 -9.31 8.77 -18.96
CA ALA A 325 -9.07 9.78 -17.92
C ALA A 325 -10.22 9.84 -16.90
N ALA A 326 -11.48 9.86 -17.36
CA ALA A 326 -12.64 9.88 -16.49
C ALA A 326 -12.75 8.59 -15.65
N LEU A 327 -12.57 7.44 -16.29
CA LEU A 327 -12.62 6.14 -15.61
C LEU A 327 -11.48 5.97 -14.61
N LEU A 328 -10.28 6.50 -14.89
CA LEU A 328 -9.14 6.48 -13.96
C LEU A 328 -9.43 7.32 -12.70
N GLY A 329 -10.18 8.42 -12.83
CA GLY A 329 -10.71 9.17 -11.69
C GLY A 329 -11.71 8.38 -10.86
N ILE A 330 -12.65 7.67 -11.52
CA ILE A 330 -13.64 6.80 -10.84
C ILE A 330 -12.93 5.60 -10.18
N TYR A 331 -11.92 5.04 -10.83
CA TYR A 331 -11.11 3.95 -10.29
C TYR A 331 -10.49 4.28 -8.93
N ALA A 332 -10.15 5.55 -8.70
CA ALA A 332 -9.61 5.99 -7.42
C ALA A 332 -10.58 5.79 -6.23
N LEU A 333 -11.91 5.69 -6.49
CA LEU A 333 -12.92 5.39 -5.45
C LEU A 333 -12.71 4.00 -4.84
N TYR A 334 -12.30 3.01 -5.65
CA TYR A 334 -11.96 1.68 -5.17
C TYR A 334 -10.92 1.74 -4.04
N HIS A 335 -9.85 2.49 -4.23
CA HIS A 335 -8.80 2.62 -3.22
C HIS A 335 -9.31 3.25 -1.92
N GLY A 336 -10.19 4.24 -2.02
CA GLY A 336 -10.80 4.89 -0.84
C GLY A 336 -11.73 3.95 -0.06
N PHE A 337 -12.55 3.18 -0.77
CA PHE A 337 -13.60 2.38 -0.14
C PHE A 337 -13.19 0.93 0.15
N ALA A 338 -12.12 0.40 -0.46
CA ALA A 338 -11.68 -0.97 -0.23
C ALA A 338 -10.38 -1.08 0.58
N GLU A 339 -9.27 -0.45 0.18
CA GLU A 339 -7.94 -0.71 0.77
C GLU A 339 -7.86 -0.50 2.29
N GLY A 340 -8.41 0.59 2.81
CA GLY A 340 -8.44 0.87 4.24
C GLY A 340 -9.37 -0.07 5.01
N PRO A 341 -10.65 -0.16 4.62
CA PRO A 341 -11.63 -1.07 5.20
C PRO A 341 -11.22 -2.55 5.19
N GLU A 342 -10.56 -3.06 4.14
CA GLU A 342 -10.06 -4.44 4.07
C GLU A 342 -9.13 -4.79 5.22
N ARG A 343 -8.15 -3.91 5.50
CA ARG A 343 -7.21 -4.10 6.61
C ARG A 343 -7.91 -4.06 7.96
N ALA A 344 -8.84 -3.12 8.11
CA ALA A 344 -9.61 -2.99 9.33
C ALA A 344 -10.54 -4.20 9.54
N PHE A 345 -11.14 -4.75 8.47
CA PHE A 345 -12.01 -5.92 8.52
C PHE A 345 -11.27 -7.18 8.96
N ILE A 346 -10.04 -7.40 8.47
CA ILE A 346 -9.18 -8.49 8.97
C ILE A 346 -8.98 -8.37 10.49
N SER A 347 -8.69 -7.17 10.98
CA SER A 347 -8.49 -6.92 12.41
C SER A 347 -9.74 -7.23 13.24
N ASP A 348 -10.93 -7.01 12.67
CA ASP A 348 -12.20 -7.35 13.33
C ASP A 348 -12.47 -8.87 13.41
N ILE A 349 -12.04 -9.61 12.37
CA ILE A 349 -12.22 -11.07 12.31
C ILE A 349 -11.32 -11.79 13.31
N VAL A 350 -10.05 -11.36 13.46
CA VAL A 350 -9.04 -12.16 14.17
C VAL A 350 -8.69 -11.66 15.57
N GLY A 351 -9.17 -10.48 15.98
CA GLY A 351 -8.80 -9.90 17.27
C GLY A 351 -7.33 -9.48 17.37
N SER A 352 -6.89 -8.98 18.53
CA SER A 352 -5.59 -8.35 18.73
C SER A 352 -4.40 -9.33 18.65
N ARG A 353 -4.53 -10.52 19.20
CA ARG A 353 -3.42 -11.50 19.39
C ARG A 353 -2.90 -12.11 18.09
N ARG A 354 -3.70 -12.22 17.03
CA ARG A 354 -3.35 -12.92 15.78
C ARG A 354 -3.27 -12.01 14.57
N ARG A 355 -3.37 -10.70 14.75
CA ARG A 355 -3.34 -9.71 13.62
C ARG A 355 -2.13 -9.88 12.72
N GLY A 356 -0.94 -10.05 13.28
CA GLY A 356 0.28 -10.20 12.49
C GLY A 356 0.24 -11.40 11.53
N ALA A 357 -0.19 -12.56 12.01
CA ALA A 357 -0.32 -13.77 11.19
C ALA A 357 -1.40 -13.60 10.09
N ALA A 358 -2.55 -13.00 10.45
CA ALA A 358 -3.64 -12.77 9.50
C ALA A 358 -3.25 -11.77 8.39
N PHE A 359 -2.55 -10.68 8.73
CA PHE A 359 -1.99 -9.76 7.73
C PHE A 359 -0.92 -10.43 6.87
N GLY A 360 -0.09 -11.31 7.46
CA GLY A 360 0.87 -12.11 6.70
C GLY A 360 0.19 -12.99 5.65
N LEU A 361 -0.90 -13.68 6.02
CA LEU A 361 -1.71 -14.50 5.11
C LEU A 361 -2.39 -13.63 4.04
N TYR A 362 -3.00 -12.51 4.41
CA TYR A 362 -3.61 -11.57 3.48
C TYR A 362 -2.63 -11.11 2.41
N HIS A 363 -1.47 -10.58 2.82
CA HIS A 363 -0.45 -10.16 1.86
C HIS A 363 0.12 -11.33 1.06
N GLY A 364 0.21 -12.52 1.66
CA GLY A 364 0.59 -13.75 0.97
C GLY A 364 -0.36 -14.11 -0.16
N VAL A 365 -1.68 -14.07 0.10
CA VAL A 365 -2.73 -14.34 -0.90
C VAL A 365 -2.70 -13.31 -2.02
N VAL A 366 -2.66 -12.01 -1.68
CA VAL A 366 -2.60 -10.92 -2.67
C VAL A 366 -1.34 -11.03 -3.53
N GLY A 367 -0.17 -11.25 -2.92
CA GLY A 367 1.08 -11.36 -3.66
C GLY A 367 1.17 -12.64 -4.51
N ALA A 368 0.62 -13.76 -4.05
CA ALA A 368 0.57 -14.99 -4.83
C ALA A 368 -0.36 -14.85 -6.06
N ALA A 369 -1.43 -14.06 -5.94
CA ALA A 369 -2.36 -13.80 -7.03
C ALA A 369 -1.78 -12.86 -8.11
N ALA A 370 -0.80 -12.01 -7.77
CA ALA A 370 -0.30 -10.97 -8.68
C ALA A 370 0.30 -11.52 -9.99
N LEU A 371 1.09 -12.59 -9.91
CA LEU A 371 1.67 -13.21 -11.10
C LEU A 371 0.61 -13.84 -12.01
N PRO A 372 -0.27 -14.73 -11.54
CA PRO A 372 -1.30 -15.31 -12.40
C PRO A 372 -2.30 -14.26 -12.91
N ALA A 373 -2.62 -13.22 -12.16
CA ALA A 373 -3.45 -12.10 -12.61
C ALA A 373 -2.81 -11.38 -13.80
N GLY A 374 -1.53 -10.99 -13.67
CA GLY A 374 -0.80 -10.33 -14.75
C GLY A 374 -0.69 -11.21 -16.00
N LEU A 375 -0.40 -12.51 -15.84
CA LEU A 375 -0.34 -13.46 -16.95
C LEU A 375 -1.70 -13.64 -17.65
N LEU A 376 -2.80 -13.72 -16.89
CA LEU A 376 -4.16 -13.81 -17.43
C LEU A 376 -4.49 -12.56 -18.24
N MET A 377 -4.32 -11.37 -17.64
CA MET A 377 -4.58 -10.08 -18.28
C MET A 377 -3.81 -9.98 -19.60
N GLY A 378 -2.50 -10.21 -19.57
CA GLY A 378 -1.64 -10.10 -20.74
C GLY A 378 -1.99 -11.13 -21.82
N ARG A 379 -2.24 -12.40 -21.44
CA ARG A 379 -2.61 -13.46 -22.39
C ARG A 379 -3.95 -13.20 -23.09
N VAL A 380 -4.95 -12.76 -22.34
CA VAL A 380 -6.27 -12.38 -22.91
C VAL A 380 -6.11 -11.19 -23.83
N TRP A 381 -5.30 -10.21 -23.44
CA TRP A 381 -5.00 -9.03 -24.25
C TRP A 381 -4.35 -9.39 -25.59
N ASP A 382 -3.30 -10.23 -25.57
CA ASP A 382 -2.59 -10.64 -26.79
C ASP A 382 -3.48 -11.44 -27.74
N ARG A 383 -4.45 -12.23 -27.23
CA ARG A 383 -5.30 -13.11 -28.04
C ARG A 383 -6.61 -12.47 -28.49
N HIS A 384 -7.23 -11.67 -27.64
CA HIS A 384 -8.61 -11.19 -27.81
C HIS A 384 -8.71 -9.65 -27.71
N GLY A 385 -7.58 -8.97 -27.54
CA GLY A 385 -7.49 -7.52 -27.44
C GLY A 385 -7.80 -6.95 -26.04
N PRO A 386 -7.54 -5.65 -25.86
CA PRO A 386 -7.65 -4.97 -24.55
C PRO A 386 -9.07 -5.02 -23.98
N GLY A 387 -10.10 -4.85 -24.82
CA GLY A 387 -11.48 -4.87 -24.36
C GLY A 387 -11.89 -6.19 -23.71
N ALA A 388 -11.44 -7.34 -24.27
CA ALA A 388 -11.69 -8.66 -23.69
C ALA A 388 -10.95 -8.83 -22.34
N ALA A 389 -9.69 -8.38 -22.27
CA ALA A 389 -8.88 -8.47 -21.07
C ALA A 389 -9.51 -7.71 -19.91
N PHE A 390 -9.89 -6.46 -20.10
CA PHE A 390 -10.59 -5.65 -19.08
C PHE A 390 -11.96 -6.25 -18.68
N ARG A 391 -12.71 -6.87 -19.63
CA ARG A 391 -13.99 -7.55 -19.30
C ARG A 391 -13.78 -8.76 -18.39
N VAL A 392 -12.76 -9.56 -18.64
CA VAL A 392 -12.45 -10.73 -17.82
C VAL A 392 -12.16 -10.30 -16.38
N GLU A 393 -11.33 -9.28 -16.18
CA GLU A 393 -11.04 -8.75 -14.84
C GLU A 393 -12.29 -8.13 -14.19
N ALA A 394 -13.11 -7.40 -14.95
CA ALA A 394 -14.37 -6.84 -14.44
C ALA A 394 -15.30 -7.95 -13.92
N VAL A 395 -15.50 -9.02 -14.70
CA VAL A 395 -16.34 -10.15 -14.31
C VAL A 395 -15.83 -10.84 -13.06
N LEU A 396 -14.52 -11.10 -12.99
CA LEU A 396 -13.89 -11.72 -11.81
C LEU A 396 -14.01 -10.82 -10.56
N ALA A 397 -13.81 -9.51 -10.69
CA ALA A 397 -13.95 -8.57 -9.59
C ALA A 397 -15.41 -8.48 -9.09
N ILE A 398 -16.38 -8.43 -10.01
CA ILE A 398 -17.82 -8.46 -9.67
C ILE A 398 -18.16 -9.78 -8.97
N ALA A 399 -17.67 -10.91 -9.49
CA ALA A 399 -17.87 -12.23 -8.86
C ALA A 399 -17.29 -12.27 -7.44
N ALA A 400 -16.10 -11.70 -7.22
CA ALA A 400 -15.49 -11.59 -5.89
C ALA A 400 -16.33 -10.71 -4.95
N ALA A 401 -16.87 -9.59 -5.44
CA ALA A 401 -17.77 -8.73 -4.68
C ALA A 401 -19.04 -9.48 -4.27
N LEU A 402 -19.71 -10.15 -5.22
CA LEU A 402 -20.91 -10.93 -4.96
C LEU A 402 -20.65 -12.08 -3.96
N LEU A 403 -19.50 -12.75 -4.07
CA LEU A 403 -19.07 -13.76 -3.11
C LEU A 403 -18.91 -13.16 -1.71
N LEU A 404 -18.24 -12.01 -1.58
CA LEU A 404 -18.10 -11.31 -0.30
C LEU A 404 -19.47 -10.96 0.29
N GLY A 405 -20.38 -10.43 -0.53
CA GLY A 405 -21.76 -10.12 -0.11
C GLY A 405 -22.52 -11.34 0.37
N ALA A 406 -22.44 -12.47 -0.33
CA ALA A 406 -23.07 -13.73 0.07
C ALA A 406 -22.50 -14.27 1.40
N LEU A 407 -21.18 -14.22 1.57
CA LEU A 407 -20.50 -14.63 2.82
C LEU A 407 -20.86 -13.73 4.00
N ALA A 408 -21.09 -12.44 3.76
CA ALA A 408 -21.45 -11.47 4.80
C ALA A 408 -22.92 -11.53 5.20
N LEU A 409 -23.82 -11.84 4.28
CA LEU A 409 -25.27 -11.87 4.52
C LEU A 409 -25.73 -13.23 5.10
N GLY A 410 -25.31 -14.33 4.51
CA GLY A 410 -25.76 -15.67 4.86
C GLY A 410 -24.68 -16.65 5.34
N GLY A 411 -23.40 -16.25 5.28
CA GLY A 411 -22.26 -17.12 5.51
C GLY A 411 -21.49 -16.84 6.81
N PRO A 412 -20.25 -17.35 6.88
CA PRO A 412 -19.42 -17.29 8.07
C PRO A 412 -18.98 -15.86 8.46
N LEU A 413 -19.19 -14.85 7.61
CA LEU A 413 -18.88 -13.46 7.90
C LEU A 413 -20.08 -12.69 8.50
N ARG A 414 -21.23 -13.38 8.71
CA ARG A 414 -22.43 -12.78 9.30
C ARG A 414 -22.13 -12.22 10.70
N GLY A 415 -22.31 -10.91 10.89
CA GLY A 415 -22.01 -10.22 12.15
C GLY A 415 -20.56 -9.74 12.31
N GLY A 416 -19.66 -10.11 11.40
CA GLY A 416 -18.32 -9.52 11.31
C GLY A 416 -18.37 -8.09 10.78
N GLY A 417 -17.57 -7.18 11.39
CA GLY A 417 -17.42 -5.80 10.86
C GLY A 417 -18.57 -4.84 11.19
N ARG A 418 -19.33 -5.08 12.25
CA ARG A 418 -20.21 -4.03 12.80
C ARG A 418 -19.34 -2.85 13.24
N ALA A 419 -19.70 -1.64 12.79
CA ALA A 419 -19.02 -0.43 13.23
C ALA A 419 -18.97 -0.36 14.77
N PRO A 420 -17.84 0.10 15.36
CA PRO A 420 -17.69 0.16 16.82
C PRO A 420 -18.85 0.89 17.53
N ALA A 421 -19.37 1.94 16.91
CA ALA A 421 -20.54 2.69 17.41
C ALA A 421 -21.85 1.87 17.44
N MET A 422 -21.95 0.81 16.64
CA MET A 422 -23.14 -0.07 16.60
C MET A 422 -23.05 -1.22 17.62
N ARG A 423 -21.84 -1.61 18.02
CA ARG A 423 -21.63 -2.58 19.11
C ARG A 423 -22.03 -2.00 20.46
N ALA A 424 -21.71 -0.72 20.70
CA ALA A 424 -22.06 -0.02 21.94
C ALA A 424 -23.55 0.27 22.16
N LYS A 425 -24.39 0.14 21.11
CA LYS A 425 -25.84 0.33 21.21
C LYS A 425 -26.63 -0.99 21.40
N LEU A 426 -25.96 -2.13 21.33
CA LEU A 426 -26.58 -3.48 21.44
C LEU A 426 -26.05 -4.28 22.65
N SER A 427 -25.08 -3.73 23.39
CA SER A 427 -24.64 -4.15 24.72
C SER A 427 -25.27 -3.26 25.79
#